data_f2bf15604b9b084af628864ef9fcfef3
#
_entry.id   f2bf15604b9b084af628864ef9fcfef3
#
_cell.length_a   1.000
_cell.length_b   1.000
_cell.length_c   1.000
_cell.angle_alpha   90.00
_cell.angle_beta   90.00
_cell.angle_gamma   90.00
#
_symmetry.space_group_name_H-M   'P 1'
#
loop_
_entity.id
_entity.type
_entity.pdbx_description
1 polymer ?
#
loop_
_entity_poly.entity_id
_entity_poly.type
_entity_poly.pdbx_seq_one_letter_code
_entity_poly.pdbx_strand_id
1 'polypeptide(L)'
;RDIELGLPNLLHDDVPVGADEADNIEVRTWGEPAGYDFEPRDHVDLGEALGMLDFDAAAKISGARFTVMQGPLARMHRALIQFMLDTHTSEHGYTEAYVPYLVRGQALVGTGQLPKFEEDLFKTQTEPPFFLIPTAEVPVTNLARDTIFAADELPVRHVAHTPCFRSEAGSHGQDTRGMIRQHQFEKVE
;
A
#
# COMPACT_ATOMS: atom_id res chain seq x y z
N ARG A 1 -21.16 10.62 17.29
CA ARG A 1 -19.82 10.59 16.66
C ARG A 1 -19.31 9.16 16.48
N ASP A 2 -19.26 8.32 17.51
CA ASP A 2 -18.74 6.93 17.39
C ASP A 2 -19.61 6.05 16.49
N ILE A 3 -20.92 6.23 16.53
CA ILE A 3 -21.86 5.57 15.60
C ILE A 3 -21.60 6.02 14.16
N GLU A 4 -21.42 7.30 13.91
CA GLU A 4 -21.16 7.86 12.58
C GLU A 4 -19.87 7.33 11.97
N LEU A 5 -18.81 7.18 12.78
CA LEU A 5 -17.53 6.63 12.33
C LEU A 5 -17.61 5.14 11.92
N GLY A 6 -18.64 4.43 12.39
CA GLY A 6 -18.92 3.04 12.02
C GLY A 6 -19.85 2.86 10.83
N LEU A 7 -20.49 3.93 10.33
CA LEU A 7 -21.40 3.83 9.20
C LEU A 7 -20.63 3.73 7.87
N PRO A 8 -21.06 2.85 6.95
CA PRO A 8 -20.53 2.85 5.59
C PRO A 8 -20.88 4.16 4.87
N ASN A 9 -20.03 4.55 3.93
CA ASN A 9 -20.32 5.70 3.07
C ASN A 9 -21.50 5.40 2.13
N LEU A 10 -22.20 6.45 1.70
CA LEU A 10 -23.20 6.35 0.65
C LEU A 10 -22.53 6.03 -0.69
N LEU A 11 -23.07 5.06 -1.39
CA LEU A 11 -22.59 4.70 -2.71
C LEU A 11 -23.09 5.69 -3.76
N HIS A 12 -22.31 5.91 -4.83
CA HIS A 12 -22.75 6.64 -5.99
C HIS A 12 -23.82 5.85 -6.75
N ASP A 13 -24.74 6.53 -7.43
CA ASP A 13 -25.86 5.90 -8.14
C ASP A 13 -25.43 4.91 -9.24
N ASP A 14 -24.22 5.10 -9.79
CA ASP A 14 -23.67 4.21 -10.82
C ASP A 14 -23.09 2.89 -10.24
N VAL A 15 -23.01 2.76 -8.92
CA VAL A 15 -22.49 1.53 -8.30
C VAL A 15 -23.59 0.47 -8.31
N PRO A 16 -23.35 -0.69 -8.94
CA PRO A 16 -24.35 -1.76 -9.01
C PRO A 16 -24.63 -2.34 -7.61
N VAL A 17 -25.85 -2.77 -7.40
CA VAL A 17 -26.22 -3.52 -6.21
C VAL A 17 -25.73 -4.96 -6.39
N GLY A 18 -24.92 -5.46 -5.46
CA GLY A 18 -24.35 -6.80 -5.48
C GLY A 18 -24.14 -7.35 -4.08
N ALA A 19 -23.93 -8.65 -3.97
CA ALA A 19 -23.67 -9.35 -2.72
C ALA A 19 -22.16 -9.44 -2.42
N ASP A 20 -21.33 -9.60 -3.45
CA ASP A 20 -19.87 -9.72 -3.35
C ASP A 20 -19.17 -9.26 -4.65
N GLU A 21 -17.86 -9.48 -4.75
CA GLU A 21 -17.04 -9.07 -5.88
C GLU A 21 -17.40 -9.72 -7.22
N ALA A 22 -18.12 -10.83 -7.22
CA ALA A 22 -18.58 -11.47 -8.46
C ALA A 22 -19.66 -10.65 -9.19
N ASP A 23 -20.33 -9.76 -8.48
CA ASP A 23 -21.32 -8.84 -9.02
C ASP A 23 -20.70 -7.56 -9.61
N ASN A 24 -19.37 -7.38 -9.54
CA ASN A 24 -18.70 -6.23 -10.12
C ASN A 24 -18.84 -6.21 -11.63
N ILE A 25 -19.17 -5.03 -12.19
CA ILE A 25 -19.34 -4.82 -13.63
C ILE A 25 -18.03 -4.30 -14.21
N GLU A 26 -17.52 -4.95 -15.27
CA GLU A 26 -16.39 -4.43 -16.03
C GLU A 26 -16.80 -3.15 -16.76
N VAL A 27 -16.21 -2.01 -16.39
CA VAL A 27 -16.53 -0.70 -16.96
C VAL A 27 -15.90 -0.52 -18.34
N ARG A 28 -14.65 -0.97 -18.48
CA ARG A 28 -13.88 -0.92 -19.74
C ARG A 28 -12.69 -1.84 -19.70
N THR A 29 -12.28 -2.32 -20.86
CA THR A 29 -10.99 -2.98 -21.08
C THR A 29 -10.08 -2.06 -21.91
N TRP A 30 -8.80 -2.03 -21.62
CA TRP A 30 -7.78 -1.33 -22.40
C TRP A 30 -6.62 -2.26 -22.71
N GLY A 31 -6.25 -2.34 -23.99
CA GLY A 31 -5.17 -3.20 -24.47
C GLY A 31 -5.53 -4.68 -24.47
N GLU A 32 -4.60 -5.47 -24.93
CA GLU A 32 -4.69 -6.94 -24.94
C GLU A 32 -3.47 -7.52 -24.19
N PRO A 33 -3.65 -8.54 -23.35
CA PRO A 33 -2.54 -9.25 -22.73
C PRO A 33 -1.61 -9.84 -23.80
N ALA A 34 -0.29 -9.72 -23.58
CA ALA A 34 0.67 -10.33 -24.49
C ALA A 34 0.54 -11.86 -24.49
N GLY A 35 0.45 -12.46 -25.66
CA GLY A 35 0.58 -13.91 -25.83
C GLY A 35 2.04 -14.33 -25.77
N TYR A 36 2.31 -15.46 -25.11
CA TYR A 36 3.64 -16.05 -25.05
C TYR A 36 3.62 -17.41 -25.77
N ASP A 37 4.71 -17.73 -26.46
CA ASP A 37 4.95 -19.03 -27.10
C ASP A 37 5.67 -20.04 -26.16
N PHE A 38 5.80 -19.67 -24.87
CA PHE A 38 6.38 -20.47 -23.80
C PHE A 38 5.50 -20.40 -22.55
N GLU A 39 5.67 -21.34 -21.62
CA GLU A 39 5.00 -21.33 -20.31
C GLU A 39 5.62 -20.26 -19.42
N PRO A 40 4.90 -19.18 -19.09
CA PRO A 40 5.42 -18.13 -18.23
C PRO A 40 5.57 -18.61 -16.78
N ARG A 41 6.69 -18.24 -16.14
CA ARG A 41 6.93 -18.49 -14.72
C ARG A 41 6.51 -17.30 -13.88
N ASP A 42 6.02 -17.56 -12.69
CA ASP A 42 5.69 -16.51 -11.74
C ASP A 42 6.96 -15.89 -11.10
N HIS A 43 6.77 -14.83 -10.34
CA HIS A 43 7.87 -14.09 -9.70
C HIS A 43 8.63 -14.91 -8.66
N VAL A 44 7.99 -15.89 -8.03
CA VAL A 44 8.64 -16.80 -7.06
C VAL A 44 9.63 -17.68 -7.78
N ASP A 45 9.14 -18.41 -8.80
CA ASP A 45 9.98 -19.32 -9.59
C ASP A 45 11.18 -18.60 -10.23
N LEU A 46 10.96 -17.39 -10.73
CA LEU A 46 12.02 -16.58 -11.31
C LEU A 46 13.03 -16.10 -10.27
N GLY A 47 12.56 -15.57 -9.16
CA GLY A 47 13.41 -15.02 -8.09
C GLY A 47 14.23 -16.07 -7.37
N GLU A 48 13.65 -17.22 -7.09
CA GLU A 48 14.32 -18.38 -6.46
C GLU A 48 15.35 -19.00 -7.43
N ALA A 49 14.98 -19.20 -8.69
CA ALA A 49 15.91 -19.73 -9.70
C ALA A 49 17.14 -18.84 -9.91
N LEU A 50 17.01 -17.54 -9.73
CA LEU A 50 18.11 -16.58 -9.78
C LEU A 50 18.90 -16.50 -8.45
N GLY A 51 18.43 -17.14 -7.38
CA GLY A 51 19.03 -17.05 -6.04
C GLY A 51 18.97 -15.64 -5.43
N MET A 52 18.00 -14.83 -5.83
CA MET A 52 17.92 -13.41 -5.44
C MET A 52 16.69 -13.09 -4.59
N LEU A 53 15.73 -14.00 -4.52
CA LEU A 53 14.52 -13.92 -3.71
C LEU A 53 14.52 -15.10 -2.74
N ASP A 54 14.39 -14.82 -1.43
CA ASP A 54 14.56 -15.81 -0.38
C ASP A 54 13.46 -15.69 0.68
N PHE A 55 12.43 -16.51 0.57
CA PHE A 55 11.33 -16.56 1.51
C PHE A 55 11.68 -17.34 2.78
N ASP A 56 12.59 -18.32 2.71
CA ASP A 56 13.03 -19.10 3.87
C ASP A 56 13.85 -18.23 4.83
N ALA A 57 14.75 -17.40 4.28
CA ALA A 57 15.48 -16.42 5.06
C ALA A 57 14.52 -15.40 5.70
N ALA A 58 13.52 -14.93 4.99
CA ALA A 58 12.51 -14.01 5.51
C ALA A 58 11.70 -14.68 6.64
N ALA A 59 11.27 -15.92 6.44
CA ALA A 59 10.53 -16.68 7.45
C ALA A 59 11.35 -16.90 8.72
N LYS A 60 12.65 -17.15 8.59
CA LYS A 60 13.58 -17.29 9.72
C LYS A 60 13.71 -15.98 10.53
N ILE A 61 13.63 -14.83 9.88
CA ILE A 61 13.81 -13.51 10.52
C ILE A 61 12.49 -13.03 11.14
N SER A 62 11.39 -13.13 10.40
CA SER A 62 10.14 -12.44 10.72
C SER A 62 8.87 -13.30 10.60
N GLY A 63 8.97 -14.52 10.09
CA GLY A 63 7.81 -15.37 9.82
C GLY A 63 7.33 -15.30 8.37
N ALA A 64 6.11 -15.78 8.14
CA ALA A 64 5.47 -15.75 6.83
C ALA A 64 5.12 -14.32 6.39
N ARG A 65 4.87 -14.13 5.08
CA ARG A 65 4.47 -12.84 4.48
C ARG A 65 5.52 -11.74 4.58
N PHE A 66 6.79 -12.11 4.63
CA PHE A 66 7.95 -11.24 4.47
C PHE A 66 8.83 -11.76 3.34
N THR A 67 9.68 -10.91 2.82
CA THR A 67 10.54 -11.20 1.68
C THR A 67 11.96 -10.70 1.93
N VAL A 68 12.94 -11.48 1.54
CA VAL A 68 14.33 -11.05 1.44
C VAL A 68 14.74 -11.02 -0.02
N MET A 69 15.21 -9.88 -0.48
CA MET A 69 15.79 -9.69 -1.82
C MET A 69 17.28 -9.43 -1.69
N GLN A 70 18.08 -10.00 -2.60
CA GLN A 70 19.53 -9.86 -2.55
C GLN A 70 20.11 -9.45 -3.91
N GLY A 71 21.30 -8.86 -3.86
CA GLY A 71 22.10 -8.54 -5.03
C GLY A 71 21.38 -7.69 -6.09
N PRO A 72 21.40 -8.09 -7.36
CA PRO A 72 20.77 -7.36 -8.47
C PRO A 72 19.27 -7.13 -8.28
N LEU A 73 18.53 -8.06 -7.65
CA LEU A 73 17.09 -7.89 -7.41
C LEU A 73 16.82 -6.76 -6.43
N ALA A 74 17.56 -6.70 -5.31
CA ALA A 74 17.46 -5.60 -4.36
C ALA A 74 17.84 -4.25 -5.00
N ARG A 75 18.82 -4.25 -5.90
CA ARG A 75 19.16 -3.05 -6.68
C ARG A 75 18.04 -2.64 -7.64
N MET A 76 17.42 -3.59 -8.32
CA MET A 76 16.29 -3.32 -9.22
C MET A 76 15.08 -2.77 -8.44
N HIS A 77 14.76 -3.34 -7.29
CA HIS A 77 13.71 -2.82 -6.41
C HIS A 77 13.94 -1.34 -6.06
N ARG A 78 15.14 -0.99 -5.61
CA ARG A 78 15.49 0.41 -5.33
C ARG A 78 15.46 1.29 -6.59
N ALA A 79 15.88 0.77 -7.74
CA ALA A 79 15.84 1.51 -9.00
C ALA A 79 14.41 1.82 -9.45
N LEU A 80 13.46 0.92 -9.24
CA LEU A 80 12.05 1.15 -9.52
C LEU A 80 11.45 2.23 -8.62
N ILE A 81 11.80 2.24 -7.33
CA ILE A 81 11.40 3.30 -6.39
C ILE A 81 11.90 4.65 -6.90
N GLN A 82 13.19 4.74 -7.22
CA GLN A 82 13.81 5.96 -7.74
C GLN A 82 13.14 6.43 -9.04
N PHE A 83 12.94 5.51 -9.98
CA PHE A 83 12.29 5.82 -11.25
C PHE A 83 10.88 6.40 -11.09
N MET A 84 10.07 5.79 -10.20
CA MET A 84 8.72 6.29 -9.94
C MET A 84 8.73 7.68 -9.29
N LEU A 85 9.59 7.91 -8.29
CA LEU A 85 9.74 9.23 -7.66
C LEU A 85 10.19 10.30 -8.65
N ASP A 86 11.23 10.01 -9.44
CA ASP A 86 11.78 10.93 -10.42
C ASP A 86 10.74 11.28 -11.51
N THR A 87 9.96 10.29 -11.97
CA THR A 87 8.90 10.52 -12.94
C THR A 87 7.83 11.46 -12.38
N HIS A 88 7.35 11.22 -11.17
CA HIS A 88 6.30 12.05 -10.58
C HIS A 88 6.78 13.46 -10.24
N THR A 89 7.99 13.61 -9.78
CA THR A 89 8.54 14.93 -9.43
C THR A 89 8.95 15.75 -10.66
N SER A 90 9.53 15.11 -11.68
CA SER A 90 10.04 15.85 -12.86
C SER A 90 9.01 16.03 -13.98
N GLU A 91 8.07 15.09 -14.16
CA GLU A 91 7.13 15.09 -15.28
C GLU A 91 5.69 15.43 -14.87
N HIS A 92 5.27 15.05 -13.66
CA HIS A 92 3.88 15.19 -13.24
C HIS A 92 3.67 16.33 -12.25
N GLY A 93 4.72 17.07 -11.86
CA GLY A 93 4.64 18.25 -11.00
C GLY A 93 4.27 17.95 -9.56
N TYR A 94 4.62 16.76 -9.05
CA TYR A 94 4.49 16.43 -7.64
C TYR A 94 5.66 16.95 -6.83
N THR A 95 5.42 17.29 -5.58
CA THR A 95 6.45 17.59 -4.59
C THR A 95 6.72 16.33 -3.77
N GLU A 96 7.98 15.88 -3.75
CA GLU A 96 8.37 14.75 -2.91
C GLU A 96 8.27 15.12 -1.43
N ALA A 97 7.65 14.25 -0.64
CA ALA A 97 7.49 14.39 0.79
C ALA A 97 8.12 13.21 1.54
N TYR A 98 9.01 13.51 2.49
CA TYR A 98 9.47 12.53 3.47
C TYR A 98 8.63 12.66 4.73
N VAL A 99 7.98 11.56 5.14
CA VAL A 99 6.98 11.56 6.20
C VAL A 99 7.29 10.51 7.29
N PRO A 100 6.82 10.70 8.52
CA PRO A 100 6.94 9.69 9.58
C PRO A 100 6.19 8.40 9.24
N TYR A 101 6.80 7.25 9.56
CA TYR A 101 6.19 5.92 9.42
C TYR A 101 5.44 5.46 10.67
N LEU A 102 5.66 6.14 11.80
CA LEU A 102 4.91 5.99 13.04
C LEU A 102 3.99 7.18 13.22
N VAL A 103 2.68 6.94 13.25
CA VAL A 103 1.66 7.98 13.32
C VAL A 103 0.78 7.83 14.57
N ARG A 104 0.13 8.92 14.96
CA ARG A 104 -0.90 8.89 16.01
C ARG A 104 -2.24 8.39 15.44
N GLY A 105 -3.07 7.78 16.30
CA GLY A 105 -4.38 7.27 15.91
C GLY A 105 -5.27 8.32 15.23
N GLN A 106 -5.14 9.60 15.60
CA GLN A 106 -5.90 10.67 14.96
C GLN A 106 -5.62 10.82 13.47
N ALA A 107 -4.39 10.54 13.02
CA ALA A 107 -4.06 10.56 11.59
C ALA A 107 -4.81 9.45 10.84
N LEU A 108 -4.91 8.27 11.43
CA LEU A 108 -5.63 7.11 10.88
C LEU A 108 -7.15 7.28 10.89
N VAL A 109 -7.70 8.05 11.83
CA VAL A 109 -9.12 8.45 11.81
C VAL A 109 -9.38 9.38 10.63
N GLY A 110 -8.47 10.32 10.37
CA GLY A 110 -8.59 11.27 9.28
C GLY A 110 -8.63 10.64 7.88
N THR A 111 -8.00 9.49 7.72
CA THR A 111 -7.96 8.73 6.45
C THR A 111 -8.82 7.46 6.47
N GLY A 112 -9.63 7.26 7.51
CA GLY A 112 -10.68 6.23 7.56
C GLY A 112 -10.22 4.82 7.97
N GLN A 113 -8.95 4.61 8.35
CA GLN A 113 -8.49 3.31 8.83
C GLN A 113 -9.01 3.00 10.25
N LEU A 114 -9.09 4.01 11.11
CA LEU A 114 -9.68 3.87 12.44
C LEU A 114 -11.09 4.48 12.49
N PRO A 115 -11.98 3.91 13.29
CA PRO A 115 -11.81 2.75 14.16
C PRO A 115 -11.96 1.39 13.45
N LYS A 116 -12.49 1.35 12.23
CA LYS A 116 -13.01 0.14 11.56
C LYS A 116 -11.94 -0.94 11.30
N PHE A 117 -10.72 -0.53 10.93
CA PHE A 117 -9.66 -1.44 10.50
C PHE A 117 -8.49 -1.52 11.50
N GLU A 118 -8.75 -1.35 12.80
CA GLU A 118 -7.71 -1.39 13.83
C GLU A 118 -6.96 -2.73 13.85
N GLU A 119 -7.65 -3.85 13.56
CA GLU A 119 -7.05 -5.19 13.54
C GLU A 119 -6.03 -5.37 12.41
N ASP A 120 -6.13 -4.57 11.35
CA ASP A 120 -5.18 -4.58 10.22
C ASP A 120 -3.93 -3.73 10.46
N LEU A 121 -3.83 -3.07 11.61
CA LEU A 121 -2.74 -2.16 11.93
C LEU A 121 -1.76 -2.75 12.95
N PHE A 122 -0.46 -2.57 12.70
CA PHE A 122 0.57 -2.78 13.71
C PHE A 122 0.61 -1.59 14.68
N LYS A 123 0.51 -1.88 15.98
CA LYS A 123 0.40 -0.91 17.06
C LYS A 123 1.53 -1.09 18.07
N THR A 124 2.12 0.01 18.53
CA THR A 124 3.13 -0.02 19.60
C THR A 124 2.48 -0.16 20.98
N GLN A 125 3.28 -0.59 21.96
CA GLN A 125 2.87 -0.69 23.37
C GLN A 125 3.10 0.61 24.16
N THR A 126 3.42 1.71 23.49
CA THR A 126 3.57 3.03 24.15
C THR A 126 2.21 3.62 24.55
N GLU A 127 2.20 4.51 25.54
CA GLU A 127 0.99 5.21 25.98
C GLU A 127 1.14 6.74 25.77
N PRO A 128 0.35 7.38 24.90
CA PRO A 128 -0.55 6.77 23.92
C PRO A 128 0.18 6.02 22.79
N PRO A 129 -0.49 5.05 22.14
CA PRO A 129 0.16 4.22 21.13
C PRO A 129 0.50 4.99 19.85
N PHE A 130 1.54 4.54 19.17
CA PHE A 130 1.77 4.81 17.77
C PHE A 130 1.32 3.61 16.91
N PHE A 131 1.11 3.87 15.64
CA PHE A 131 0.79 2.86 14.64
C PHE A 131 1.80 2.94 13.50
N LEU A 132 2.24 1.79 13.01
CA LEU A 132 2.98 1.71 11.75
C LEU A 132 2.00 2.01 10.61
N ILE A 133 2.40 2.84 9.66
CA ILE A 133 1.53 3.25 8.54
C ILE A 133 1.21 2.07 7.62
N PRO A 134 -0.07 1.86 7.24
CA PRO A 134 -0.45 0.88 6.23
C PRO A 134 -0.26 1.40 4.79
N THR A 135 -0.07 2.71 4.64
CA THR A 135 0.07 3.43 3.37
C THR A 135 0.60 4.85 3.65
N ALA A 136 1.37 5.43 2.74
CA ALA A 136 1.85 6.82 2.83
C ALA A 136 0.71 7.85 2.79
N GLU A 137 -0.43 7.49 2.22
CA GLU A 137 -1.64 8.32 2.24
C GLU A 137 -1.94 8.88 3.64
N VAL A 138 -1.77 8.06 4.68
CA VAL A 138 -2.07 8.48 6.07
C VAL A 138 -1.27 9.72 6.48
N PRO A 139 0.07 9.71 6.53
CA PRO A 139 0.82 10.90 6.91
C PRO A 139 0.75 12.01 5.86
N VAL A 140 0.75 11.70 4.56
CA VAL A 140 0.74 12.72 3.50
C VAL A 140 -0.57 13.51 3.49
N THR A 141 -1.73 12.86 3.57
CA THR A 141 -3.03 13.55 3.65
C THR A 141 -3.13 14.41 4.91
N ASN A 142 -2.55 13.96 6.02
CA ASN A 142 -2.53 14.73 7.26
C ASN A 142 -1.62 15.97 7.24
N LEU A 143 -0.78 16.18 6.22
CA LEU A 143 -0.10 17.46 5.99
C LEU A 143 -1.10 18.59 5.74
N ALA A 144 -2.25 18.27 5.14
CA ALA A 144 -3.33 19.23 4.89
C ALA A 144 -4.34 19.33 6.06
N ARG A 145 -4.22 18.51 7.09
CA ARG A 145 -5.16 18.55 8.23
C ARG A 145 -5.09 19.90 8.94
N ASP A 146 -6.26 20.45 9.28
CA ASP A 146 -6.41 21.75 9.95
C ASP A 146 -5.74 22.93 9.21
N THR A 147 -5.56 22.79 7.88
CA THR A 147 -4.94 23.80 7.01
C THR A 147 -5.99 24.38 6.06
N ILE A 148 -6.02 25.71 5.91
CA ILE A 148 -6.79 26.40 4.89
C ILE A 148 -5.82 26.89 3.83
N PHE A 149 -5.91 26.33 2.63
CA PHE A 149 -5.09 26.71 1.49
C PHE A 149 -5.69 27.94 0.78
N ALA A 150 -4.85 28.85 0.31
CA ALA A 150 -5.27 29.88 -0.62
C ALA A 150 -5.60 29.26 -2.00
N ALA A 151 -6.43 29.93 -2.79
CA ALA A 151 -6.89 29.39 -4.07
C ALA A 151 -5.75 29.17 -5.08
N ASP A 152 -4.72 29.99 -5.01
CA ASP A 152 -3.52 29.93 -5.86
C ASP A 152 -2.49 28.87 -5.40
N GLU A 153 -2.66 28.28 -4.21
CA GLU A 153 -1.87 27.14 -3.74
C GLU A 153 -2.40 25.80 -4.26
N LEU A 154 -3.61 25.80 -4.85
CA LEU A 154 -4.25 24.57 -5.33
C LEU A 154 -3.99 24.33 -6.83
N PRO A 155 -3.86 23.09 -7.28
CA PRO A 155 -3.89 21.86 -6.48
C PRO A 155 -2.55 21.57 -5.78
N VAL A 156 -2.60 21.09 -4.54
CA VAL A 156 -1.43 20.56 -3.82
C VAL A 156 -1.23 19.10 -4.23
N ARG A 157 -0.01 18.76 -4.67
CA ARG A 157 0.35 17.42 -5.10
C ARG A 157 1.61 16.96 -4.38
N HIS A 158 1.52 15.82 -3.70
CA HIS A 158 2.66 15.20 -3.03
C HIS A 158 2.87 13.78 -3.56
N VAL A 159 4.12 13.34 -3.58
CA VAL A 159 4.50 11.95 -3.78
C VAL A 159 5.43 11.54 -2.64
N ALA A 160 5.27 10.34 -2.12
CA ALA A 160 6.13 9.79 -1.09
C ALA A 160 6.48 8.33 -1.38
N HIS A 161 7.70 7.94 -1.03
CA HIS A 161 8.09 6.54 -0.93
C HIS A 161 8.16 6.17 0.55
N THR A 162 7.47 5.11 0.94
CA THR A 162 7.50 4.60 2.31
C THR A 162 7.43 3.09 2.36
N PRO A 163 8.02 2.44 3.39
CA PRO A 163 7.57 1.13 3.81
C PRO A 163 6.13 1.25 4.33
N CYS A 164 5.34 0.22 4.05
CA CYS A 164 3.95 0.10 4.50
C CYS A 164 3.78 -1.21 5.26
N PHE A 165 2.90 -1.21 6.27
CA PHE A 165 2.77 -2.32 7.21
C PHE A 165 1.30 -2.68 7.40
N ARG A 166 0.95 -3.96 7.15
CA ARG A 166 -0.41 -4.47 7.32
C ARG A 166 -0.40 -5.80 8.05
N SER A 167 -1.22 -5.95 9.08
CA SER A 167 -1.32 -7.23 9.81
C SER A 167 -2.09 -8.30 9.03
N GLU A 168 -2.82 -7.90 7.98
CA GLU A 168 -3.57 -8.82 7.11
C GLU A 168 -4.51 -9.76 7.90
N ALA A 169 -5.17 -9.23 8.92
CA ALA A 169 -5.95 -10.00 9.89
C ALA A 169 -7.09 -10.81 9.25
N GLY A 170 -7.71 -10.29 8.19
CA GLY A 170 -8.82 -10.96 7.48
C GLY A 170 -8.40 -11.93 6.37
N SER A 171 -7.10 -12.12 6.10
CA SER A 171 -6.63 -12.82 4.89
C SER A 171 -5.99 -14.18 5.16
N HIS A 172 -6.44 -14.90 6.18
CA HIS A 172 -5.93 -16.24 6.50
C HIS A 172 -6.11 -17.20 5.32
N GLY A 173 -4.98 -17.80 4.86
CA GLY A 173 -4.97 -18.77 3.78
C GLY A 173 -5.11 -18.20 2.36
N GLN A 174 -5.28 -16.89 2.20
CA GLN A 174 -5.37 -16.24 0.89
C GLN A 174 -4.01 -15.71 0.45
N ASP A 175 -3.72 -15.83 -0.86
CA ASP A 175 -2.52 -15.27 -1.51
C ASP A 175 -1.22 -15.53 -0.72
N THR A 176 -1.05 -16.76 -0.24
CA THR A 176 0.07 -17.12 0.64
C THR A 176 1.38 -17.32 -0.13
N ARG A 177 1.32 -17.48 -1.46
CA ARG A 177 2.50 -17.69 -2.31
C ARG A 177 3.08 -16.34 -2.76
N GLY A 178 4.38 -16.17 -2.52
CA GLY A 178 5.14 -15.05 -3.05
C GLY A 178 4.85 -13.71 -2.38
N MET A 179 4.90 -12.64 -3.18
CA MET A 179 4.89 -11.25 -2.72
C MET A 179 3.52 -10.55 -2.90
N ILE A 180 2.46 -11.29 -3.22
CA ILE A 180 1.15 -10.69 -3.51
C ILE A 180 0.56 -10.03 -2.26
N ARG A 181 0.74 -10.67 -1.08
CA ARG A 181 0.22 -10.18 0.18
C ARG A 181 1.25 -10.28 1.28
N GLN A 182 1.77 -9.13 1.73
CA GLN A 182 2.88 -9.05 2.68
C GLN A 182 2.54 -8.16 3.87
N HIS A 183 3.13 -8.48 5.04
CA HIS A 183 3.06 -7.64 6.24
C HIS A 183 3.87 -6.36 6.11
N GLN A 184 4.92 -6.38 5.31
CA GLN A 184 5.76 -5.23 4.99
C GLN A 184 6.04 -5.18 3.49
N PHE A 185 5.84 -4.02 2.89
CA PHE A 185 6.12 -3.76 1.47
C PHE A 185 6.46 -2.29 1.26
N GLU A 186 7.06 -1.98 0.13
CA GLU A 186 7.39 -0.61 -0.25
C GLU A 186 6.32 -0.06 -1.21
N LYS A 187 6.03 1.23 -1.12
CA LYS A 187 5.04 1.90 -1.96
C LYS A 187 5.51 3.29 -2.33
N VAL A 188 5.40 3.64 -3.61
CA VAL A 188 5.43 5.03 -4.09
C VAL A 188 3.99 5.46 -4.33
N GLU A 189 3.56 6.50 -3.69
CA GLU A 189 2.17 6.95 -3.65
C GLU A 189 2.06 8.46 -3.76
#